data_2dee95fcaa6bf1c1014039c4e133a304
#
_entry.id   2dee95fcaa6bf1c1014039c4e133a304
#
_cell.length_a   1.000
_cell.length_b   1.000
_cell.length_c   1.000
_cell.angle_alpha   90.00
_cell.angle_beta   90.00
_cell.angle_gamma   90.00
#
_symmetry.space_group_name_H-M   'P 1'
#
loop_
_entity.id
_entity.type
_entity.pdbx_description
1 polymer ?
#
loop_
_entity_poly.entity_id
_entity_poly.type
_entity_poly.pdbx_seq_one_letter_code
_entity_poly.pdbx_strand_id
1 'polypeptide(L)'
;MVYKYIQLLYNMDNDGIRMHAVFYPSKDKSDYSIYIRKSISIKNKKSKITIEKYPSIKELGLSLDDAKKFADKRIKELESEEASRISQNTSLEIDFNRKIKEGNRLKNTGILFLQKVWSELKLEQFFNKLKFNEKLKINYSLNDTTRFLSYSRIIKPGSKLSTFQQNNDYIESFAVTLDSIYDTLTFLDKYQTKITKYCNKNCAEFLNKESESIFYDCTNFYFEIEDSDDDNFRSYGVEKNHRPDPIVEYGLLFSEDGFPISSHVSNGNKGEKETLLPLLKGCDEEFTKGKIIVGDAGLNTTNNKKVLHETGRNYIYVQSIKQLSDKNEFKDAEIKNGKDTHRTISIQQWCLDKSDMNSYDSEKGKMLYKERWIKRTNGLEERLIVKFDENLEKFLLNKIDKRLKRAKEIINNPSKLTFNNCTDGKEFIKKIEIDKKTGEINKSKSILEIDETRVEKEKKFAGFYAFVTDIPGQNDLSQEEINKHKKHGINVTPKSAIEILKIAGKRVEIENCFRIMKTNLEGRPIFVQTKEHIKGHLFTVYLALLLISLLKKKYAEDITFDSLFDTLRNSTVDEIQNGIYKTVYRDKNLSILCQRMDLNELSYEYINNITVRKLISKSKNR
;
A
#
# COMPACT_ATOMS: atom_id res chain seq x y z
N MET A 1 -9.51 49.87 34.38
CA MET A 1 -10.67 49.78 33.48
C MET A 1 -10.20 49.02 32.24
N VAL A 2 -10.49 47.73 32.19
CA VAL A 2 -9.93 46.80 31.18
C VAL A 2 -10.82 46.87 29.92
N TYR A 3 -10.27 47.42 28.84
CA TYR A 3 -10.91 47.38 27.52
C TYR A 3 -10.82 45.95 26.99
N LYS A 4 -11.96 45.24 26.91
CA LYS A 4 -12.09 43.99 26.22
C LYS A 4 -12.08 44.26 24.70
N TYR A 5 -10.94 44.04 24.04
CA TYR A 5 -10.86 43.97 22.58
C TYR A 5 -11.41 42.65 22.11
N ILE A 6 -12.37 42.66 21.19
CA ILE A 6 -12.74 41.45 20.42
C ILE A 6 -11.67 41.31 19.35
N GLN A 7 -10.66 40.50 19.65
CA GLN A 7 -9.60 40.15 18.72
C GLN A 7 -9.97 38.79 18.13
N LEU A 8 -10.41 38.74 16.87
CA LEU A 8 -10.50 37.49 16.11
C LEU A 8 -9.08 37.05 15.78
N LEU A 9 -8.54 36.16 16.62
CA LEU A 9 -7.28 35.46 16.39
C LEU A 9 -7.57 34.21 15.56
N TYR A 10 -7.20 34.23 14.29
CA TYR A 10 -6.90 33.00 13.57
C TYR A 10 -5.50 32.56 13.99
N ASN A 11 -5.42 31.42 14.69
CA ASN A 11 -4.15 30.79 15.06
C ASN A 11 -3.43 30.27 13.84
N MET A 12 -2.32 30.87 13.48
CA MET A 12 -1.24 30.23 12.71
C MET A 12 0.11 30.70 13.28
N ASP A 13 0.93 29.75 13.67
CA ASP A 13 2.23 29.98 14.29
C ASP A 13 3.29 30.43 13.28
N ASN A 14 4.10 31.33 13.80
CA ASN A 14 5.47 31.76 13.46
C ASN A 14 5.77 32.45 12.11
N ASP A 15 6.25 33.70 12.32
CA ASP A 15 7.12 34.50 11.45
C ASP A 15 6.64 34.81 10.02
N GLY A 16 5.52 35.52 9.93
CA GLY A 16 5.06 36.12 8.68
C GLY A 16 4.28 37.39 8.90
N ILE A 17 4.38 38.29 7.95
CA ILE A 17 3.59 39.51 7.85
C ILE A 17 2.10 39.14 7.93
N ARG A 18 1.43 39.44 9.04
CA ARG A 18 0.00 39.16 9.21
C ARG A 18 -0.81 40.41 9.04
N MET A 19 -1.79 40.38 8.15
CA MET A 19 -2.88 41.33 8.17
C MET A 19 -4.01 40.80 9.06
N HIS A 20 -4.63 41.69 9.82
CA HIS A 20 -5.76 41.34 10.68
C HIS A 20 -6.70 42.53 10.78
N ALA A 21 -7.98 42.24 10.91
CA ALA A 21 -9.00 43.29 11.17
C ALA A 21 -9.09 43.59 12.66
N VAL A 22 -9.23 44.86 12.97
CA VAL A 22 -9.48 45.36 14.33
C VAL A 22 -10.74 46.21 14.26
N PHE A 23 -11.71 45.88 15.10
CA PHE A 23 -12.96 46.61 15.24
C PHE A 23 -12.87 47.54 16.44
N TYR A 24 -12.86 48.84 16.18
CA TYR A 24 -12.83 49.84 17.25
C TYR A 24 -14.23 50.34 17.56
N PRO A 25 -14.72 50.20 18.81
CA PRO A 25 -16.02 50.67 19.20
C PRO A 25 -16.08 52.21 19.20
N SER A 26 -17.22 52.77 18.84
CA SER A 26 -17.57 54.16 19.09
C SER A 26 -17.56 54.51 20.57
N LYS A 27 -17.58 55.81 20.93
CA LYS A 27 -17.54 56.23 22.34
C LYS A 27 -18.70 55.68 23.17
N ASP A 28 -19.87 55.54 22.55
CA ASP A 28 -21.08 54.97 23.15
C ASP A 28 -21.21 53.47 23.01
N LYS A 29 -20.26 52.81 22.34
CA LYS A 29 -20.21 51.38 22.04
C LYS A 29 -21.40 50.87 21.20
N SER A 30 -22.11 51.75 20.52
CA SER A 30 -23.26 51.40 19.70
C SER A 30 -22.89 51.01 18.25
N ASP A 31 -21.62 51.24 17.87
CA ASP A 31 -21.09 51.01 16.53
C ASP A 31 -19.61 50.69 16.51
N TYR A 32 -19.03 50.23 15.39
CA TYR A 32 -17.61 49.85 15.27
C TYR A 32 -17.05 50.38 13.93
N SER A 33 -15.84 50.94 13.97
CA SER A 33 -15.02 51.23 12.81
C SER A 33 -14.05 50.09 12.51
N ILE A 34 -13.83 49.74 11.25
CA ILE A 34 -12.99 48.60 10.81
C ILE A 34 -11.61 49.14 10.42
N TYR A 35 -10.56 48.53 10.96
CA TYR A 35 -9.18 48.82 10.60
C TYR A 35 -8.50 47.53 10.18
N ILE A 36 -7.91 47.50 8.99
CA ILE A 36 -7.03 46.42 8.56
C ILE A 36 -5.60 46.82 8.92
N ARG A 37 -4.96 46.00 9.74
CA ARG A 37 -3.62 46.24 10.27
C ARG A 37 -2.66 45.13 9.87
N LYS A 38 -1.39 45.53 9.64
CA LYS A 38 -0.29 44.65 9.36
C LYS A 38 0.69 44.64 10.55
N SER A 39 1.04 43.46 11.04
CA SER A 39 2.08 43.29 12.05
C SER A 39 3.44 43.23 11.36
N ILE A 40 4.37 44.08 11.76
CA ILE A 40 5.75 44.10 11.25
C ILE A 40 6.71 43.94 12.40
N SER A 41 7.84 43.26 12.15
CA SER A 41 8.96 43.20 13.13
C SER A 41 10.09 44.12 12.66
N ILE A 42 10.40 45.13 13.45
CA ILE A 42 11.53 46.04 13.17
C ILE A 42 12.51 45.89 14.34
N LYS A 43 13.74 45.44 14.07
CA LYS A 43 14.81 45.25 15.04
C LYS A 43 14.32 44.50 16.30
N ASN A 44 13.67 43.34 16.10
CA ASN A 44 13.08 42.48 17.14
C ASN A 44 11.94 43.11 17.96
N LYS A 45 11.40 44.26 17.56
CA LYS A 45 10.18 44.83 18.15
C LYS A 45 8.99 44.65 17.22
N LYS A 46 7.91 44.02 17.71
CA LYS A 46 6.65 43.90 16.95
C LYS A 46 5.94 45.25 16.93
N SER A 47 5.67 45.77 15.73
CA SER A 47 4.90 47.01 15.51
C SER A 47 3.68 46.69 14.63
N LYS A 48 2.63 47.50 14.77
CA LYS A 48 1.41 47.33 13.96
C LYS A 48 1.18 48.59 13.14
N ILE A 49 1.08 48.44 11.85
CA ILE A 49 0.79 49.53 10.90
C ILE A 49 -0.65 49.36 10.41
N THR A 50 -1.43 50.42 10.36
CA THR A 50 -2.75 50.44 9.76
C THR A 50 -2.57 50.58 8.24
N ILE A 51 -3.11 49.63 7.49
CA ILE A 51 -3.09 49.58 6.03
C ILE A 51 -4.32 50.27 5.47
N GLU A 52 -5.50 49.94 5.98
CA GLU A 52 -6.76 50.55 5.56
C GLU A 52 -7.62 50.85 6.78
N LYS A 53 -8.43 51.88 6.65
CA LYS A 53 -9.43 52.32 7.63
C LYS A 53 -10.75 52.48 6.93
N TYR A 54 -11.78 51.86 7.45
CA TYR A 54 -13.14 51.93 6.92
C TYR A 54 -14.04 52.71 7.90
N PRO A 55 -15.14 53.32 7.36
CA PRO A 55 -16.16 53.93 8.17
C PRO A 55 -16.78 52.97 9.19
N SER A 56 -17.74 53.46 9.94
CA SER A 56 -18.45 52.62 10.91
C SER A 56 -19.32 51.56 10.21
N ILE A 57 -19.59 50.46 10.91
CA ILE A 57 -20.42 49.37 10.41
C ILE A 57 -21.81 49.86 10.01
N LYS A 58 -22.37 50.81 10.80
CA LYS A 58 -23.65 51.45 10.49
C LYS A 58 -23.61 52.28 9.21
N GLU A 59 -22.54 53.06 9.03
CA GLU A 59 -22.36 53.86 7.80
C GLU A 59 -22.16 52.97 6.58
N LEU A 60 -21.61 51.77 6.72
CA LEU A 60 -21.46 50.76 5.67
C LEU A 60 -22.76 49.97 5.44
N GLY A 61 -23.78 50.12 6.27
CA GLY A 61 -25.03 49.37 6.18
C GLY A 61 -24.89 47.86 6.41
N LEU A 62 -23.86 47.44 7.18
CA LEU A 62 -23.54 46.04 7.40
C LEU A 62 -23.97 45.58 8.80
N SER A 63 -24.31 44.30 8.90
CA SER A 63 -24.33 43.62 10.20
C SER A 63 -22.92 43.33 10.69
N LEU A 64 -22.73 43.05 11.98
CA LEU A 64 -21.42 42.74 12.54
C LEU A 64 -20.77 41.50 11.89
N ASP A 65 -21.59 40.51 11.53
CA ASP A 65 -21.11 39.28 10.88
C ASP A 65 -20.78 39.52 9.39
N ASP A 66 -21.52 40.36 8.71
CA ASP A 66 -21.21 40.75 7.33
C ASP A 66 -19.96 41.66 7.28
N ALA A 67 -19.77 42.52 8.29
CA ALA A 67 -18.59 43.33 8.43
C ALA A 67 -17.31 42.48 8.66
N LYS A 68 -17.41 41.36 9.38
CA LYS A 68 -16.33 40.39 9.53
C LYS A 68 -16.01 39.72 8.18
N LYS A 69 -17.02 39.23 7.46
CA LYS A 69 -16.84 38.63 6.13
C LYS A 69 -16.24 39.63 5.13
N PHE A 70 -16.68 40.88 5.17
CA PHE A 70 -16.12 41.97 4.37
C PHE A 70 -14.63 42.18 4.67
N ALA A 71 -14.26 42.28 5.96
CA ALA A 71 -12.88 42.46 6.39
C ALA A 71 -12.00 41.27 5.98
N ASP A 72 -12.47 40.03 6.15
CA ASP A 72 -11.73 38.81 5.75
C ASP A 72 -11.55 38.74 4.22
N LYS A 73 -12.55 39.11 3.45
CA LYS A 73 -12.44 39.19 1.98
C LYS A 73 -11.39 40.23 1.58
N ARG A 74 -11.45 41.43 2.16
CA ARG A 74 -10.51 42.52 1.84
C ARG A 74 -9.07 42.19 2.27
N ILE A 75 -8.88 41.52 3.39
CA ILE A 75 -7.56 41.02 3.81
C ILE A 75 -6.99 40.07 2.75
N LYS A 76 -7.79 39.12 2.23
CA LYS A 76 -7.36 38.20 1.18
C LYS A 76 -6.99 38.93 -0.12
N GLU A 77 -7.76 39.96 -0.49
CA GLU A 77 -7.45 40.79 -1.66
C GLU A 77 -6.13 41.55 -1.48
N LEU A 78 -5.93 42.21 -0.33
CA LEU A 78 -4.71 42.94 -0.01
C LEU A 78 -3.47 42.01 0.07
N GLU A 79 -3.62 40.83 0.63
CA GLU A 79 -2.55 39.82 0.65
C GLU A 79 -2.23 39.33 -0.78
N SER A 80 -3.23 39.20 -1.63
CA SER A 80 -3.06 38.85 -3.04
C SER A 80 -2.41 39.99 -3.84
N GLU A 81 -2.83 41.26 -3.62
CA GLU A 81 -2.23 42.44 -4.22
C GLU A 81 -0.76 42.62 -3.80
N GLU A 82 -0.45 42.40 -2.52
CA GLU A 82 0.92 42.46 -2.02
C GLU A 82 1.78 41.33 -2.58
N ALA A 83 1.25 40.12 -2.65
CA ALA A 83 1.89 38.98 -3.29
C ALA A 83 2.18 39.29 -4.78
N SER A 84 1.24 39.93 -5.50
CA SER A 84 1.42 40.33 -6.89
C SER A 84 2.47 41.43 -7.07
N ARG A 85 2.55 42.38 -6.15
CA ARG A 85 3.58 43.45 -6.15
C ARG A 85 4.98 42.90 -5.87
N ILE A 86 5.11 41.93 -4.98
CA ILE A 86 6.38 41.27 -4.66
C ILE A 86 6.81 40.34 -5.80
N SER A 87 5.84 39.81 -6.59
CA SER A 87 6.11 38.83 -7.63
C SER A 87 6.72 39.41 -8.91
N GLN A 88 6.65 40.71 -9.14
CA GLN A 88 7.04 41.25 -10.46
C GLN A 88 8.49 41.67 -10.62
N ASN A 89 9.21 42.12 -9.58
CA ASN A 89 10.66 42.44 -9.67
C ASN A 89 11.32 42.49 -8.28
N THR A 90 11.97 41.44 -7.85
CA THR A 90 12.81 41.46 -6.63
C THR A 90 14.30 41.37 -7.07
N SER A 91 15.13 42.35 -6.67
CA SER A 91 16.56 42.24 -6.81
C SER A 91 17.13 41.36 -5.71
N LEU A 92 17.90 40.33 -6.08
CA LEU A 92 18.66 39.51 -5.15
C LEU A 92 20.06 40.12 -5.00
N GLU A 93 20.42 40.56 -3.82
CA GLU A 93 21.76 40.99 -3.47
C GLU A 93 22.62 39.76 -3.14
N ILE A 94 23.63 39.47 -3.94
CA ILE A 94 24.51 38.31 -3.75
C ILE A 94 25.77 38.77 -3.04
N ASP A 95 25.95 38.31 -1.81
CA ASP A 95 27.19 38.51 -1.06
C ASP A 95 28.13 37.30 -1.26
N PHE A 96 29.20 37.49 -2.01
CA PHE A 96 30.20 36.45 -2.28
C PHE A 96 31.03 36.05 -1.06
N ASN A 97 31.00 36.81 0.03
CA ASN A 97 31.67 36.50 1.29
C ASN A 97 30.76 35.75 2.28
N ARG A 98 29.49 35.55 1.96
CA ARG A 98 28.54 34.89 2.81
C ARG A 98 28.86 33.40 2.92
N LYS A 99 29.24 32.96 4.12
CA LYS A 99 29.47 31.54 4.39
C LYS A 99 28.16 30.77 4.41
N ILE A 100 28.20 29.55 3.86
CA ILE A 100 27.09 28.59 3.98
C ILE A 100 26.85 28.27 5.46
N LYS A 101 25.59 28.28 5.88
CA LYS A 101 25.20 27.80 7.21
C LYS A 101 25.27 26.28 7.23
N GLU A 102 25.65 25.71 8.39
CA GLU A 102 25.58 24.27 8.59
C GLU A 102 24.15 23.77 8.46
N GLY A 103 23.98 22.56 7.92
CA GLY A 103 22.70 21.87 7.74
C GLY A 103 22.20 21.85 6.30
N ASN A 104 21.09 21.13 6.11
CA ASN A 104 20.46 21.00 4.80
C ASN A 104 19.61 22.23 4.47
N ARG A 105 19.89 22.89 3.35
CA ARG A 105 19.11 24.03 2.86
C ARG A 105 17.96 23.61 1.95
N LEU A 106 18.05 22.41 1.39
CA LEU A 106 17.04 21.90 0.47
C LEU A 106 15.78 21.52 1.27
N LYS A 107 14.64 22.00 0.79
CA LYS A 107 13.32 21.67 1.34
C LYS A 107 12.55 20.84 0.32
N ASN A 108 12.14 19.63 0.70
CA ASN A 108 11.34 18.79 -0.16
C ASN A 108 9.90 19.34 -0.27
N THR A 109 9.45 19.53 -1.50
CA THR A 109 8.10 19.98 -1.86
C THR A 109 7.19 18.82 -2.31
N GLY A 110 7.76 17.63 -2.52
CA GLY A 110 7.02 16.42 -2.90
C GLY A 110 5.95 16.01 -1.89
N ILE A 111 6.14 16.40 -0.60
CA ILE A 111 5.12 16.18 0.44
C ILE A 111 3.79 16.89 0.14
N LEU A 112 3.77 17.97 -0.65
CA LEU A 112 2.54 18.72 -0.97
C LEU A 112 1.58 17.87 -1.82
N PHE A 113 2.09 17.01 -2.68
CA PHE A 113 1.29 16.07 -3.46
C PHE A 113 0.67 15.00 -2.57
N LEU A 114 1.43 14.49 -1.60
CA LEU A 114 0.93 13.53 -0.60
C LEU A 114 -0.11 14.18 0.32
N GLN A 115 0.12 15.46 0.68
CA GLN A 115 -0.81 16.25 1.49
C GLN A 115 -2.18 16.42 0.78
N LYS A 116 -2.18 16.60 -0.53
CA LYS A 116 -3.42 16.70 -1.31
C LYS A 116 -4.25 15.43 -1.18
N VAL A 117 -3.63 14.25 -1.37
CA VAL A 117 -4.29 12.95 -1.20
C VAL A 117 -4.79 12.77 0.24
N TRP A 118 -3.97 13.11 1.24
CA TRP A 118 -4.35 13.05 2.65
C TRP A 118 -5.60 13.88 2.96
N SER A 119 -5.67 15.09 2.42
CA SER A 119 -6.77 16.01 2.60
C SER A 119 -8.04 15.55 1.89
N GLU A 120 -7.92 15.00 0.69
CA GLU A 120 -9.05 14.43 -0.06
C GLU A 120 -9.65 13.20 0.64
N LEU A 121 -8.82 12.39 1.31
CA LEU A 121 -9.27 11.31 2.17
C LEU A 121 -9.86 11.78 3.52
N LYS A 122 -9.84 13.09 3.81
CA LYS A 122 -10.36 13.68 5.06
C LYS A 122 -9.71 13.11 6.33
N LEU A 123 -8.46 12.65 6.25
CA LEU A 123 -7.78 11.96 7.35
C LEU A 123 -7.56 12.87 8.57
N GLU A 124 -7.29 14.16 8.37
CA GLU A 124 -7.18 15.12 9.46
C GLU A 124 -8.46 15.18 10.31
N GLN A 125 -9.63 15.28 9.66
CA GLN A 125 -10.92 15.31 10.35
C GLN A 125 -11.16 14.00 11.11
N PHE A 126 -10.75 12.87 10.54
CA PHE A 126 -10.87 11.57 11.18
C PHE A 126 -10.00 11.48 12.45
N PHE A 127 -8.71 11.82 12.38
CA PHE A 127 -7.82 11.76 13.54
C PHE A 127 -8.27 12.69 14.67
N ASN A 128 -8.77 13.89 14.33
CA ASN A 128 -9.33 14.83 15.31
C ASN A 128 -10.59 14.26 15.99
N LYS A 129 -11.51 13.66 15.22
CA LYS A 129 -12.69 12.99 15.76
C LYS A 129 -12.31 11.78 16.61
N LEU A 130 -11.34 10.98 16.16
CA LEU A 130 -10.87 9.81 16.90
C LEU A 130 -10.27 10.21 18.25
N LYS A 131 -9.42 11.26 18.28
CA LYS A 131 -8.87 11.82 19.52
C LYS A 131 -9.98 12.25 20.49
N PHE A 132 -11.00 12.94 20.00
CA PHE A 132 -12.14 13.40 20.79
C PHE A 132 -13.00 12.24 21.31
N ASN A 133 -13.42 11.33 20.43
CA ASN A 133 -14.30 10.22 20.78
C ASN A 133 -13.69 9.22 21.76
N GLU A 134 -12.39 8.96 21.61
CA GLU A 134 -11.64 8.06 22.51
C GLU A 134 -11.13 8.78 23.76
N LYS A 135 -11.45 10.07 23.95
CA LYS A 135 -11.02 10.92 25.10
C LYS A 135 -9.52 10.82 25.37
N LEU A 136 -8.70 10.83 24.31
CA LEU A 136 -7.26 10.63 24.43
C LEU A 136 -6.60 11.84 25.09
N LYS A 137 -5.93 11.61 26.22
CA LYS A 137 -5.15 12.61 26.96
C LYS A 137 -3.75 12.75 26.36
N ILE A 138 -3.66 13.24 25.13
CA ILE A 138 -2.40 13.51 24.42
C ILE A 138 -2.26 14.99 24.12
N ASN A 139 -1.06 15.53 24.29
CA ASN A 139 -0.72 16.94 24.12
C ASN A 139 -0.13 17.29 22.76
N TYR A 140 -0.08 16.35 21.84
CA TYR A 140 0.42 16.52 20.48
C TYR A 140 -0.65 16.23 19.41
N SER A 141 -0.38 16.57 18.15
CA SER A 141 -1.25 16.31 17.01
C SER A 141 -1.01 14.91 16.45
N LEU A 142 -1.97 14.00 16.68
CA LEU A 142 -1.94 12.67 16.07
C LEU A 142 -1.94 12.72 14.54
N ASN A 143 -2.71 13.65 13.97
CA ASN A 143 -2.75 13.85 12.53
C ASN A 143 -1.36 14.20 11.99
N ASP A 144 -0.70 15.21 12.59
CA ASP A 144 0.58 15.67 12.07
C ASP A 144 1.69 14.64 12.24
N THR A 145 1.71 13.93 13.38
CA THR A 145 2.71 12.88 13.61
C THR A 145 2.50 11.68 12.66
N THR A 146 1.24 11.25 12.46
CA THR A 146 0.93 10.15 11.53
C THR A 146 1.25 10.54 10.09
N ARG A 147 0.90 11.75 9.68
CA ARG A 147 1.19 12.35 8.38
C ARG A 147 2.69 12.41 8.13
N PHE A 148 3.44 12.95 9.08
CA PHE A 148 4.90 13.03 9.03
C PHE A 148 5.56 11.67 8.86
N LEU A 149 5.16 10.67 9.67
CA LEU A 149 5.67 9.31 9.57
C LEU A 149 5.38 8.67 8.20
N SER A 150 4.17 8.87 7.67
CA SER A 150 3.76 8.29 6.39
C SER A 150 4.48 8.95 5.20
N TYR A 151 4.62 10.29 5.22
CA TYR A 151 5.32 11.01 4.15
C TYR A 151 6.81 10.72 4.15
N SER A 152 7.42 10.65 5.33
CA SER A 152 8.84 10.33 5.45
C SER A 152 9.17 8.95 4.89
N ARG A 153 8.25 7.98 4.98
CA ARG A 153 8.42 6.67 4.34
C ARG A 153 8.49 6.75 2.82
N ILE A 154 7.79 7.68 2.22
CA ILE A 154 7.77 7.87 0.75
C ILE A 154 8.99 8.69 0.31
N ILE A 155 9.25 9.80 0.99
CA ILE A 155 10.27 10.77 0.57
C ILE A 155 11.68 10.35 0.98
N LYS A 156 11.89 10.07 2.25
CA LYS A 156 13.21 9.77 2.82
C LYS A 156 13.07 8.74 3.95
N PRO A 157 12.91 7.46 3.60
CA PRO A 157 12.74 6.41 4.59
C PRO A 157 14.00 6.27 5.47
N GLY A 158 13.79 5.89 6.74
CA GLY A 158 14.87 5.73 7.71
C GLY A 158 14.37 5.24 9.06
N SER A 159 15.26 5.17 10.06
CA SER A 159 14.89 4.91 11.46
C SER A 159 14.03 6.04 12.01
N LYS A 160 13.34 5.82 13.13
CA LYS A 160 12.50 6.87 13.74
C LYS A 160 13.31 8.09 14.19
N LEU A 161 14.51 7.85 14.69
CA LEU A 161 15.44 8.91 15.05
C LEU A 161 15.91 9.70 13.83
N SER A 162 16.34 9.01 12.77
CA SER A 162 16.72 9.66 11.51
C SER A 162 15.57 10.45 10.90
N THR A 163 14.36 9.88 10.90
CA THR A 163 13.14 10.56 10.43
C THR A 163 12.89 11.84 11.22
N PHE A 164 12.99 11.79 12.55
CA PHE A 164 12.83 12.97 13.41
C PHE A 164 13.85 14.07 13.08
N GLN A 165 15.13 13.71 12.92
CA GLN A 165 16.21 14.64 12.58
C GLN A 165 16.00 15.32 11.21
N GLN A 166 15.28 14.67 10.29
CA GLN A 166 14.98 15.18 8.95
C GLN A 166 13.73 16.06 8.89
N ASN A 167 13.08 16.37 10.01
CA ASN A 167 11.86 17.19 10.00
C ASN A 167 12.04 18.55 9.31
N ASN A 168 13.23 19.14 9.43
CA ASN A 168 13.55 20.40 8.80
C ASN A 168 13.86 20.29 7.29
N ASP A 169 13.91 19.09 6.71
CA ASP A 169 14.17 18.88 5.28
C ASP A 169 12.90 19.06 4.42
N TYR A 170 11.75 19.30 5.03
CA TYR A 170 10.48 19.50 4.34
C TYR A 170 10.09 20.96 4.24
N ILE A 171 9.33 21.32 3.20
CA ILE A 171 8.84 22.71 3.01
C ILE A 171 7.84 23.12 4.11
N GLU A 172 7.15 22.15 4.70
CA GLU A 172 6.32 22.30 5.90
C GLU A 172 7.02 21.58 7.06
N SER A 173 7.31 22.27 8.15
CA SER A 173 7.80 21.63 9.36
C SER A 173 6.64 21.08 10.19
N PHE A 174 6.86 19.91 10.80
CA PHE A 174 5.85 19.25 11.63
C PHE A 174 6.16 19.48 13.11
N ALA A 175 5.15 19.80 13.91
CA ALA A 175 5.27 19.94 15.36
C ALA A 175 5.32 18.57 16.05
N VAL A 176 6.43 17.85 15.89
CA VAL A 176 6.64 16.49 16.41
C VAL A 176 7.83 16.43 17.35
N THR A 177 7.76 15.56 18.34
CA THR A 177 8.87 15.18 19.22
C THR A 177 9.18 13.70 19.01
N LEU A 178 10.35 13.23 19.42
CA LEU A 178 10.70 11.82 19.32
C LEU A 178 9.72 10.94 20.12
N ASP A 179 9.32 11.39 21.32
CA ASP A 179 8.33 10.69 22.14
C ASP A 179 6.97 10.60 21.44
N SER A 180 6.48 11.72 20.85
CA SER A 180 5.22 11.70 20.10
C SER A 180 5.24 10.73 18.91
N ILE A 181 6.41 10.49 18.32
CA ILE A 181 6.60 9.52 17.25
C ILE A 181 6.37 8.10 17.78
N TYR A 182 7.02 7.71 18.88
CA TYR A 182 6.87 6.38 19.47
C TYR A 182 5.46 6.16 20.03
N ASP A 183 4.89 7.14 20.73
CA ASP A 183 3.51 7.09 21.20
C ASP A 183 2.52 6.90 20.04
N THR A 184 2.77 7.56 18.90
CA THR A 184 1.95 7.40 17.71
C THR A 184 2.06 6.00 17.12
N LEU A 185 3.21 5.31 17.19
CA LEU A 185 3.30 3.91 16.75
C LEU A 185 2.40 3.01 17.60
N THR A 186 2.42 3.16 18.93
CA THR A 186 1.52 2.42 19.84
C THR A 186 0.06 2.73 19.54
N PHE A 187 -0.27 4.00 19.28
CA PHE A 187 -1.61 4.41 18.88
C PHE A 187 -2.05 3.76 17.55
N LEU A 188 -1.18 3.73 16.56
CA LEU A 188 -1.47 3.15 15.26
C LEU A 188 -1.74 1.64 15.35
N ASP A 189 -0.99 0.89 16.18
CA ASP A 189 -1.29 -0.52 16.44
C ASP A 189 -2.69 -0.67 17.06
N LYS A 190 -2.99 0.09 18.12
CA LYS A 190 -4.25 0.01 18.85
C LYS A 190 -5.49 0.33 18.01
N TYR A 191 -5.38 1.33 17.13
CA TYR A 191 -6.53 1.85 16.37
C TYR A 191 -6.48 1.48 14.88
N GLN A 192 -5.59 0.57 14.47
CA GLN A 192 -5.42 0.12 13.09
C GLN A 192 -6.75 -0.19 12.39
N THR A 193 -7.60 -1.00 13.00
CA THR A 193 -8.90 -1.41 12.42
C THR A 193 -9.82 -0.22 12.16
N LYS A 194 -9.90 0.76 13.09
CA LYS A 194 -10.74 1.96 12.91
C LYS A 194 -10.22 2.84 11.78
N ILE A 195 -8.89 3.01 11.71
CA ILE A 195 -8.23 3.79 10.66
C ILE A 195 -8.44 3.12 9.30
N THR A 196 -8.23 1.81 9.21
CA THR A 196 -8.40 1.03 7.98
C THR A 196 -9.85 1.08 7.48
N LYS A 197 -10.84 0.89 8.36
CA LYS A 197 -12.27 1.00 8.02
C LYS A 197 -12.60 2.37 7.43
N TYR A 198 -12.10 3.44 8.05
CA TYR A 198 -12.30 4.80 7.56
C TYR A 198 -11.63 5.01 6.19
N CYS A 199 -10.38 4.56 6.03
CA CYS A 199 -9.67 4.65 4.76
C CYS A 199 -10.42 3.94 3.63
N ASN A 200 -10.87 2.70 3.86
CA ASN A 200 -11.59 1.91 2.85
C ASN A 200 -12.84 2.62 2.34
N LYS A 201 -13.65 3.16 3.27
CA LYS A 201 -14.84 3.94 2.90
C LYS A 201 -14.50 5.16 2.03
N ASN A 202 -13.51 5.93 2.45
CA ASN A 202 -13.14 7.16 1.73
C ASN A 202 -12.39 6.85 0.43
N CYS A 203 -11.65 5.74 0.34
CA CYS A 203 -11.03 5.30 -0.92
C CYS A 203 -12.07 4.92 -1.97
N ALA A 204 -13.16 4.25 -1.59
CA ALA A 204 -14.25 3.92 -2.52
C ALA A 204 -14.89 5.20 -3.08
N GLU A 205 -15.16 6.22 -2.22
CA GLU A 205 -15.63 7.54 -2.65
C GLU A 205 -14.61 8.26 -3.56
N PHE A 206 -13.33 8.20 -3.20
CA PHE A 206 -12.23 8.85 -3.92
C PHE A 206 -12.03 8.31 -5.34
N LEU A 207 -12.25 7.00 -5.53
CA LEU A 207 -12.06 6.30 -6.80
C LEU A 207 -13.36 6.11 -7.59
N ASN A 208 -14.52 6.42 -7.01
CA ASN A 208 -15.84 6.13 -7.57
C ASN A 208 -16.01 4.67 -8.02
N LYS A 209 -15.40 3.74 -7.28
CA LYS A 209 -15.37 2.32 -7.64
C LYS A 209 -15.32 1.42 -6.42
N GLU A 210 -16.09 0.36 -6.46
CA GLU A 210 -16.01 -0.76 -5.53
C GLU A 210 -15.34 -1.97 -6.20
N SER A 211 -14.46 -2.65 -5.47
CA SER A 211 -13.86 -3.89 -5.92
C SER A 211 -14.80 -5.08 -5.66
N GLU A 212 -14.96 -5.96 -6.63
CA GLU A 212 -15.68 -7.22 -6.49
C GLU A 212 -14.81 -8.29 -5.84
N SER A 213 -13.52 -8.29 -6.17
CA SER A 213 -12.55 -9.25 -5.62
C SER A 213 -11.49 -8.57 -4.75
N ILE A 214 -11.04 -9.31 -3.75
CA ILE A 214 -10.01 -8.93 -2.80
C ILE A 214 -8.90 -9.97 -2.86
N PHE A 215 -7.69 -9.51 -3.06
CA PHE A 215 -6.51 -10.35 -3.14
C PHE A 215 -5.84 -10.42 -1.78
N TYR A 216 -5.45 -11.62 -1.40
CA TYR A 216 -4.65 -11.83 -0.21
C TYR A 216 -3.32 -12.46 -0.54
N ASP A 217 -2.28 -11.92 0.04
CA ASP A 217 -0.95 -12.52 0.06
C ASP A 217 -0.22 -12.13 1.33
N CYS A 218 0.85 -12.83 1.68
CA CYS A 218 1.69 -12.54 2.82
C CYS A 218 3.17 -12.53 2.46
N THR A 219 3.91 -11.79 3.28
CA THR A 219 5.35 -11.72 3.21
C THR A 219 5.92 -11.66 4.61
N ASN A 220 7.22 -11.86 4.75
CA ASN A 220 7.89 -11.74 6.04
C ASN A 220 8.85 -10.55 6.09
N PHE A 221 9.04 -10.05 7.33
CA PHE A 221 10.04 -9.08 7.68
C PHE A 221 10.97 -9.69 8.71
N TYR A 222 12.26 -9.67 8.44
CA TYR A 222 13.29 -10.21 9.32
C TYR A 222 13.86 -9.16 10.26
N PHE A 223 14.44 -9.64 11.35
CA PHE A 223 15.12 -8.84 12.37
C PHE A 223 16.53 -9.37 12.57
N GLU A 224 17.51 -8.49 12.57
CA GLU A 224 18.91 -8.81 12.84
C GLU A 224 19.11 -8.95 14.37
N ILE A 225 18.55 -10.03 14.93
CA ILE A 225 18.64 -10.41 16.34
C ILE A 225 19.00 -11.89 16.43
N GLU A 226 19.67 -12.31 17.52
CA GLU A 226 20.17 -13.68 17.67
C GLU A 226 19.06 -14.64 18.12
N ASP A 227 18.14 -14.21 19.01
CA ASP A 227 17.13 -15.07 19.60
C ASP A 227 15.70 -14.64 19.25
N SER A 228 14.79 -15.61 19.29
CA SER A 228 13.35 -15.37 19.22
C SER A 228 12.83 -14.69 20.50
N ASP A 229 11.74 -13.94 20.41
CA ASP A 229 11.04 -13.38 21.57
C ASP A 229 10.42 -14.50 22.43
N ASP A 230 10.32 -14.30 23.75
CA ASP A 230 9.69 -15.24 24.68
C ASP A 230 8.24 -15.56 24.32
N ASP A 231 7.49 -14.60 23.76
CA ASP A 231 6.12 -14.76 23.28
C ASP A 231 6.04 -15.25 21.81
N ASN A 232 7.16 -15.61 21.21
CA ASN A 232 7.32 -16.03 19.81
C ASN A 232 6.80 -15.01 18.79
N PHE A 233 6.73 -13.73 19.12
CA PHE A 233 6.29 -12.71 18.16
C PHE A 233 7.31 -12.57 17.04
N ARG A 234 8.57 -12.20 17.35
CA ARG A 234 9.71 -12.38 16.43
C ARG A 234 10.26 -13.77 16.66
N SER A 235 10.13 -14.63 15.70
CA SER A 235 10.55 -16.03 15.84
C SER A 235 11.07 -16.60 14.53
N TYR A 236 11.85 -17.67 14.63
CA TYR A 236 12.30 -18.40 13.46
C TYR A 236 11.11 -19.01 12.72
N GLY A 237 11.11 -18.89 11.41
CA GLY A 237 10.08 -19.39 10.51
C GLY A 237 10.61 -19.65 9.11
N VAL A 238 9.71 -19.88 8.16
CA VAL A 238 10.07 -20.07 6.76
C VAL A 238 10.34 -18.71 6.12
N GLU A 239 11.58 -18.24 6.23
CA GLU A 239 12.02 -16.97 5.68
C GLU A 239 12.18 -17.07 4.15
N LYS A 240 11.49 -16.17 3.39
CA LYS A 240 11.42 -16.20 1.92
C LYS A 240 12.76 -15.88 1.22
N ASN A 241 13.70 -15.26 1.92
CA ASN A 241 15.05 -14.96 1.39
C ASN A 241 16.14 -15.89 1.95
N HIS A 242 15.75 -16.96 2.67
CA HIS A 242 16.65 -17.96 3.25
C HIS A 242 17.70 -17.39 4.24
N ARG A 243 17.33 -16.35 4.99
CA ARG A 243 18.15 -15.83 6.10
C ARG A 243 17.86 -16.58 7.39
N PRO A 244 18.86 -16.75 8.25
CA PRO A 244 18.69 -17.43 9.54
C PRO A 244 18.18 -16.49 10.66
N ASP A 245 17.49 -15.42 10.31
CA ASP A 245 17.07 -14.38 11.26
C ASP A 245 15.61 -14.61 11.69
N PRO A 246 15.23 -14.25 12.95
CA PRO A 246 13.82 -14.20 13.36
C PRO A 246 13.00 -13.26 12.50
N ILE A 247 11.75 -13.64 12.25
CA ILE A 247 10.82 -12.93 11.37
C ILE A 247 9.49 -12.62 12.06
N VAL A 248 8.71 -11.74 11.46
CA VAL A 248 7.26 -11.66 11.62
C VAL A 248 6.59 -11.90 10.27
N GLU A 249 5.43 -12.54 10.29
CA GLU A 249 4.60 -12.69 9.09
C GLU A 249 3.69 -11.48 8.92
N TYR A 250 3.62 -10.95 7.70
CA TYR A 250 2.83 -9.78 7.36
C TYR A 250 1.85 -10.08 6.23
N GLY A 251 0.57 -10.15 6.57
CA GLY A 251 -0.50 -10.37 5.61
C GLY A 251 -1.11 -9.05 5.14
N LEU A 252 -1.45 -8.97 3.85
CA LEU A 252 -2.12 -7.84 3.22
C LEU A 252 -3.32 -8.27 2.41
N LEU A 253 -4.42 -7.52 2.54
CA LEU A 253 -5.54 -7.54 1.61
C LEU A 253 -5.41 -6.37 0.64
N PHE A 254 -5.66 -6.64 -0.64
CA PHE A 254 -5.64 -5.67 -1.72
C PHE A 254 -6.93 -5.67 -2.51
N SER A 255 -7.30 -4.53 -3.05
CA SER A 255 -8.34 -4.44 -4.08
C SER A 255 -7.82 -4.94 -5.44
N GLU A 256 -8.71 -5.09 -6.41
CA GLU A 256 -8.37 -5.42 -7.80
C GLU A 256 -7.39 -4.44 -8.47
N ASP A 257 -7.42 -3.19 -8.02
CA ASP A 257 -6.57 -2.11 -8.55
C ASP A 257 -5.26 -1.97 -7.76
N GLY A 258 -4.92 -2.92 -6.88
CA GLY A 258 -3.67 -2.92 -6.11
C GLY A 258 -3.64 -1.99 -4.90
N PHE A 259 -4.80 -1.53 -4.40
CA PHE A 259 -4.86 -0.72 -3.17
C PHE A 259 -4.85 -1.59 -1.93
N PRO A 260 -4.04 -1.27 -0.92
CA PRO A 260 -4.06 -1.98 0.34
C PRO A 260 -5.38 -1.69 1.09
N ILE A 261 -6.10 -2.75 1.43
CA ILE A 261 -7.40 -2.71 2.12
C ILE A 261 -7.23 -2.92 3.62
N SER A 262 -6.41 -3.89 4.02
CA SER A 262 -6.13 -4.22 5.41
C SER A 262 -4.80 -4.93 5.54
N SER A 263 -4.20 -4.86 6.73
CA SER A 263 -2.96 -5.56 7.04
C SER A 263 -3.02 -6.21 8.41
N HIS A 264 -2.23 -7.27 8.61
CA HIS A 264 -2.08 -7.93 9.90
C HIS A 264 -0.67 -8.45 10.08
N VAL A 265 -0.12 -8.29 11.29
CA VAL A 265 1.19 -8.83 11.69
C VAL A 265 0.95 -10.04 12.57
N SER A 266 1.46 -11.19 12.15
CA SER A 266 1.43 -12.44 12.89
C SER A 266 2.82 -12.84 13.37
N ASN A 267 2.87 -13.73 14.36
CA ASN A 267 4.13 -14.30 14.86
C ASN A 267 4.88 -14.99 13.73
N GLY A 268 6.21 -14.95 13.76
CA GLY A 268 7.07 -15.47 12.70
C GLY A 268 7.04 -17.00 12.52
N ASN A 269 6.67 -17.74 13.58
CA ASN A 269 6.51 -19.20 13.52
C ASN A 269 5.18 -19.68 12.94
N LYS A 270 4.26 -18.75 12.59
CA LYS A 270 2.99 -19.11 11.96
C LYS A 270 3.15 -19.30 10.46
N GLY A 271 2.51 -20.36 9.95
CA GLY A 271 2.46 -20.59 8.50
C GLY A 271 1.50 -19.65 7.79
N GLU A 272 1.75 -19.37 6.52
CA GLU A 272 0.90 -18.49 5.68
C GLU A 272 -0.59 -18.84 5.74
N LYS A 273 -0.93 -20.13 5.81
CA LYS A 273 -2.32 -20.63 5.89
C LYS A 273 -3.10 -20.14 7.11
N GLU A 274 -2.41 -19.71 8.17
CA GLU A 274 -3.00 -19.29 9.44
C GLU A 274 -3.19 -17.77 9.53
N THR A 275 -2.64 -17.01 8.59
CA THR A 275 -2.60 -15.53 8.64
C THR A 275 -3.84 -14.86 8.04
N LEU A 276 -4.57 -15.54 7.13
CA LEU A 276 -5.76 -14.99 6.46
C LEU A 276 -6.92 -14.72 7.42
N LEU A 277 -7.29 -15.71 8.24
CA LEU A 277 -8.47 -15.61 9.10
C LEU A 277 -8.36 -14.52 10.18
N PRO A 278 -7.22 -14.36 10.88
CA PRO A 278 -7.01 -13.23 11.80
C PRO A 278 -7.15 -11.88 11.11
N LEU A 279 -6.64 -11.74 9.90
CA LEU A 279 -6.73 -10.51 9.13
C LEU A 279 -8.18 -10.20 8.72
N LEU A 280 -8.95 -11.19 8.25
CA LEU A 280 -10.37 -11.01 7.91
C LEU A 280 -11.22 -10.64 9.14
N LYS A 281 -10.91 -11.18 10.32
CA LYS A 281 -11.57 -10.78 11.59
C LYS A 281 -11.25 -9.34 11.98
N GLY A 282 -10.07 -8.83 11.67
CA GLY A 282 -9.65 -7.45 11.88
C GLY A 282 -10.16 -6.47 10.81
N CYS A 283 -10.70 -6.97 9.72
CA CYS A 283 -11.24 -6.16 8.64
C CYS A 283 -12.74 -5.87 8.87
N ASP A 284 -13.23 -4.81 8.21
CA ASP A 284 -14.67 -4.53 8.23
C ASP A 284 -15.45 -5.66 7.53
N GLU A 285 -16.34 -6.30 8.29
CA GLU A 285 -17.13 -7.42 7.80
C GLU A 285 -18.05 -7.01 6.65
N GLU A 286 -18.64 -5.81 6.73
CA GLU A 286 -19.49 -5.25 5.67
C GLU A 286 -18.71 -5.02 4.38
N PHE A 287 -17.45 -4.61 4.49
CA PHE A 287 -16.61 -4.36 3.33
C PHE A 287 -16.16 -5.65 2.61
N THR A 288 -15.99 -6.75 3.35
CA THR A 288 -15.49 -8.02 2.78
C THR A 288 -16.59 -9.04 2.48
N LYS A 289 -17.81 -8.86 3.00
CA LYS A 289 -18.95 -9.74 2.75
C LYS A 289 -19.37 -9.68 1.28
N GLY A 290 -19.64 -10.84 0.69
CA GLY A 290 -20.00 -10.96 -0.72
C GLY A 290 -18.85 -10.73 -1.71
N LYS A 291 -17.61 -10.54 -1.22
CA LYS A 291 -16.43 -10.40 -2.07
C LYS A 291 -15.79 -11.76 -2.38
N ILE A 292 -15.03 -11.80 -3.47
CA ILE A 292 -14.26 -12.96 -3.88
C ILE A 292 -12.85 -12.83 -3.31
N ILE A 293 -12.43 -13.76 -2.47
CA ILE A 293 -11.08 -13.80 -1.91
C ILE A 293 -10.16 -14.59 -2.84
N VAL A 294 -9.17 -13.92 -3.40
CA VAL A 294 -8.18 -14.50 -4.30
C VAL A 294 -6.87 -14.72 -3.57
N GLY A 295 -6.33 -15.92 -3.60
CA GLY A 295 -5.11 -16.25 -2.88
C GLY A 295 -4.23 -17.30 -3.54
N ASP A 296 -3.03 -17.47 -2.97
CA ASP A 296 -2.04 -18.44 -3.44
C ASP A 296 -2.35 -19.89 -3.00
N ALA A 297 -1.57 -20.84 -3.53
CA ALA A 297 -1.65 -22.26 -3.19
C ALA A 297 -1.38 -22.54 -1.69
N GLY A 298 -0.56 -21.75 -1.02
CA GLY A 298 -0.31 -21.84 0.42
C GLY A 298 -1.55 -21.60 1.28
N LEU A 299 -2.52 -20.83 0.77
CA LEU A 299 -3.78 -20.49 1.44
C LEU A 299 -4.91 -21.45 1.14
N ASN A 300 -4.72 -22.35 0.18
CA ASN A 300 -5.70 -23.31 -0.32
C ASN A 300 -5.91 -24.46 0.70
N THR A 301 -6.46 -24.14 1.87
CA THR A 301 -6.76 -25.09 2.95
C THR A 301 -8.26 -25.28 3.12
N THR A 302 -8.66 -26.49 3.55
CA THR A 302 -10.06 -26.80 3.84
C THR A 302 -10.67 -25.82 4.86
N ASN A 303 -9.92 -25.46 5.90
CA ASN A 303 -10.38 -24.56 6.94
C ASN A 303 -10.68 -23.15 6.41
N ASN A 304 -9.75 -22.58 5.64
CA ASN A 304 -9.95 -21.26 5.04
C ASN A 304 -11.19 -21.24 4.13
N LYS A 305 -11.36 -22.26 3.29
CA LYS A 305 -12.51 -22.37 2.39
C LYS A 305 -13.85 -22.47 3.12
N LYS A 306 -13.93 -23.30 4.16
CA LYS A 306 -15.13 -23.45 4.98
C LYS A 306 -15.52 -22.12 5.65
N VAL A 307 -14.56 -21.45 6.28
CA VAL A 307 -14.82 -20.17 6.95
C VAL A 307 -15.23 -19.09 5.95
N LEU A 308 -14.63 -19.03 4.76
CA LEU A 308 -15.06 -18.08 3.73
C LEU A 308 -16.50 -18.33 3.30
N HIS A 309 -16.84 -19.58 3.00
CA HIS A 309 -18.18 -19.97 2.59
C HIS A 309 -19.22 -19.67 3.70
N GLU A 310 -18.95 -20.08 4.94
CA GLU A 310 -19.82 -19.83 6.09
C GLU A 310 -20.04 -18.34 6.38
N THR A 311 -19.08 -17.50 6.02
CA THR A 311 -19.14 -16.03 6.20
C THR A 311 -19.60 -15.28 4.96
N GLY A 312 -20.16 -15.98 3.95
CA GLY A 312 -20.74 -15.39 2.74
C GLY A 312 -19.71 -14.77 1.80
N ARG A 313 -18.51 -15.34 1.74
CA ARG A 313 -17.42 -14.95 0.84
C ARG A 313 -17.10 -16.10 -0.11
N ASN A 314 -16.85 -15.77 -1.37
CA ASN A 314 -16.36 -16.74 -2.35
C ASN A 314 -14.84 -16.73 -2.40
N TYR A 315 -14.24 -17.73 -3.01
CA TYR A 315 -12.80 -17.81 -3.15
C TYR A 315 -12.35 -18.23 -4.56
N ILE A 316 -11.15 -17.81 -4.94
CA ILE A 316 -10.38 -18.30 -6.07
C ILE A 316 -8.96 -18.59 -5.55
N TYR A 317 -8.59 -19.86 -5.45
CA TYR A 317 -7.27 -20.26 -5.00
C TYR A 317 -6.48 -20.96 -6.10
N VAL A 318 -5.18 -20.67 -6.13
CA VAL A 318 -4.25 -21.45 -6.94
C VAL A 318 -4.25 -22.89 -6.44
N GLN A 319 -4.33 -23.85 -7.38
CA GLN A 319 -4.26 -25.26 -7.10
C GLN A 319 -3.03 -25.88 -7.75
N SER A 320 -2.13 -26.44 -6.95
CA SER A 320 -1.05 -27.24 -7.48
C SER A 320 -1.61 -28.54 -8.08
N ILE A 321 -1.47 -28.74 -9.38
CA ILE A 321 -1.92 -29.98 -10.06
C ILE A 321 -1.17 -31.18 -9.49
N LYS A 322 0.11 -31.04 -9.15
CA LYS A 322 0.94 -32.10 -8.53
C LYS A 322 0.40 -32.59 -7.18
N GLN A 323 -0.36 -31.76 -6.47
CA GLN A 323 -0.93 -32.04 -5.15
C GLN A 323 -2.40 -32.50 -5.22
N LEU A 324 -3.00 -32.55 -6.41
CA LEU A 324 -4.34 -33.12 -6.57
C LEU A 324 -4.29 -34.62 -6.25
N SER A 325 -5.10 -35.04 -5.28
CA SER A 325 -5.20 -36.45 -4.90
C SER A 325 -6.09 -37.20 -5.88
N ASP A 326 -5.67 -38.40 -6.27
CA ASP A 326 -6.48 -39.32 -7.07
C ASP A 326 -7.68 -39.89 -6.30
N LYS A 327 -7.79 -39.59 -5.00
CA LYS A 327 -8.98 -39.90 -4.18
C LYS A 327 -10.12 -38.87 -4.31
N ASN A 328 -9.87 -37.75 -5.00
CA ASN A 328 -10.93 -36.81 -5.34
C ASN A 328 -11.67 -37.33 -6.58
N GLU A 329 -12.97 -37.09 -6.66
CA GLU A 329 -13.84 -37.56 -7.71
C GLU A 329 -14.38 -36.39 -8.53
N PHE A 330 -14.71 -36.64 -9.81
CA PHE A 330 -15.50 -35.69 -10.59
C PHE A 330 -16.97 -35.79 -10.16
N LYS A 331 -17.64 -34.65 -10.03
CA LYS A 331 -19.03 -34.57 -9.56
C LYS A 331 -20.01 -35.26 -10.56
N ASP A 332 -19.68 -35.22 -11.84
CA ASP A 332 -20.43 -35.79 -12.95
C ASP A 332 -20.04 -37.25 -13.31
N ALA A 333 -19.22 -37.89 -12.46
CA ALA A 333 -18.91 -39.30 -12.62
C ALA A 333 -20.17 -40.14 -12.31
N GLU A 334 -20.85 -40.64 -13.38
CA GLU A 334 -21.99 -41.55 -13.23
C GLU A 334 -21.47 -42.92 -12.77
N ILE A 335 -21.83 -43.31 -11.54
CA ILE A 335 -21.67 -44.68 -11.04
C ILE A 335 -22.85 -45.49 -11.59
N LYS A 336 -22.70 -46.11 -12.76
CA LYS A 336 -23.68 -47.07 -13.25
C LYS A 336 -23.37 -48.47 -12.72
N ASN A 337 -24.25 -48.98 -11.85
CA ASN A 337 -24.31 -50.38 -11.41
C ASN A 337 -23.03 -50.96 -10.77
N GLY A 338 -22.31 -50.22 -9.95
CA GLY A 338 -21.17 -50.78 -9.21
C GLY A 338 -19.96 -51.20 -10.02
N LYS A 339 -19.99 -51.00 -11.33
CA LYS A 339 -18.86 -51.17 -12.27
C LYS A 339 -18.64 -49.85 -12.98
N ASP A 340 -17.48 -49.25 -12.76
CA ASP A 340 -17.02 -48.08 -13.53
C ASP A 340 -17.00 -48.43 -15.01
N THR A 341 -17.97 -47.94 -15.79
CA THR A 341 -18.01 -48.08 -17.23
C THR A 341 -17.19 -47.05 -17.97
N HIS A 342 -16.65 -46.05 -17.26
CA HIS A 342 -15.61 -45.16 -17.78
C HIS A 342 -14.32 -45.42 -17.01
N ARG A 343 -13.21 -45.70 -17.73
CA ARG A 343 -11.86 -45.62 -17.17
C ARG A 343 -11.77 -44.29 -16.42
N THR A 344 -11.70 -44.34 -15.10
CA THR A 344 -11.52 -43.16 -14.25
C THR A 344 -10.15 -42.57 -14.59
N ILE A 345 -10.15 -41.62 -15.52
CA ILE A 345 -8.95 -40.84 -15.81
C ILE A 345 -8.64 -40.11 -14.51
N SER A 346 -7.43 -40.28 -13.98
CA SER A 346 -6.97 -39.55 -12.81
C SER A 346 -7.16 -38.05 -13.03
N ILE A 347 -7.58 -37.30 -12.01
CA ILE A 347 -7.78 -35.84 -12.11
C ILE A 347 -6.50 -35.17 -12.61
N GLN A 348 -5.32 -35.66 -12.20
CA GLN A 348 -4.05 -35.12 -12.70
C GLN A 348 -3.89 -35.39 -14.22
N GLN A 349 -4.22 -36.59 -14.70
CA GLN A 349 -4.17 -36.90 -16.13
C GLN A 349 -5.14 -36.02 -16.92
N TRP A 350 -6.37 -35.86 -16.41
CA TRP A 350 -7.33 -34.94 -17.02
C TRP A 350 -6.79 -33.52 -17.09
N CYS A 351 -6.16 -33.00 -16.02
CA CYS A 351 -5.57 -31.67 -16.05
C CYS A 351 -4.52 -31.49 -17.17
N LEU A 352 -3.75 -32.52 -17.46
CA LEU A 352 -2.63 -32.48 -18.42
C LEU A 352 -3.03 -32.81 -19.86
N ASP A 353 -4.26 -33.28 -20.11
CA ASP A 353 -4.78 -33.51 -21.43
C ASP A 353 -5.20 -32.18 -22.09
N LYS A 354 -4.67 -31.91 -23.29
CA LYS A 354 -4.97 -30.68 -24.06
C LYS A 354 -6.09 -30.90 -25.07
N SER A 355 -6.53 -32.14 -25.31
CA SER A 355 -7.43 -32.50 -26.41
C SER A 355 -8.83 -31.90 -26.29
N ASP A 356 -9.30 -31.66 -25.06
CA ASP A 356 -10.63 -31.15 -24.74
C ASP A 356 -10.61 -29.66 -24.23
N MET A 357 -9.49 -28.95 -24.42
CA MET A 357 -9.36 -27.58 -24.02
C MET A 357 -9.98 -26.59 -25.00
N ASN A 358 -10.72 -25.62 -24.48
CA ASN A 358 -11.22 -24.47 -25.21
C ASN A 358 -10.16 -23.37 -25.31
N SER A 359 -10.19 -22.57 -26.39
CA SER A 359 -9.29 -21.43 -26.55
C SER A 359 -9.96 -20.11 -26.16
N TYR A 360 -9.19 -19.18 -25.62
CA TYR A 360 -9.61 -17.79 -25.41
C TYR A 360 -8.45 -16.83 -25.65
N ASP A 361 -8.77 -15.61 -26.05
CA ASP A 361 -7.78 -14.55 -26.22
C ASP A 361 -7.54 -13.82 -24.91
N SER A 362 -6.29 -13.72 -24.52
CA SER A 362 -5.84 -12.94 -23.37
C SER A 362 -4.92 -11.81 -23.82
N GLU A 363 -4.64 -10.83 -22.94
CA GLU A 363 -3.66 -9.76 -23.21
C GLU A 363 -2.25 -10.30 -23.53
N LYS A 364 -1.95 -11.53 -23.12
CA LYS A 364 -0.67 -12.23 -23.36
C LYS A 364 -0.69 -13.17 -24.57
N GLY A 365 -1.78 -13.18 -25.33
CA GLY A 365 -1.99 -14.05 -26.49
C GLY A 365 -3.03 -15.15 -26.24
N LYS A 366 -3.12 -16.08 -27.21
CA LYS A 366 -4.08 -17.18 -27.18
C LYS A 366 -3.71 -18.18 -26.09
N MET A 367 -4.66 -18.49 -25.21
CA MET A 367 -4.53 -19.46 -24.12
C MET A 367 -5.57 -20.55 -24.23
N LEU A 368 -5.28 -21.71 -23.66
CA LEU A 368 -6.22 -22.82 -23.57
C LEU A 368 -6.73 -22.96 -22.15
N TYR A 369 -7.98 -23.38 -21.98
CA TYR A 369 -8.57 -23.66 -20.67
C TYR A 369 -9.61 -24.77 -20.74
N LYS A 370 -9.87 -25.40 -19.58
CA LYS A 370 -11.00 -26.28 -19.35
C LYS A 370 -11.41 -26.25 -17.90
N GLU A 371 -12.60 -26.72 -17.62
CA GLU A 371 -13.16 -26.71 -16.28
C GLU A 371 -14.03 -27.95 -16.01
N ARG A 372 -14.07 -28.34 -14.72
CA ARG A 372 -14.93 -29.42 -14.24
C ARG A 372 -15.13 -29.35 -12.75
N TRP A 373 -16.29 -29.73 -12.26
CA TRP A 373 -16.55 -29.83 -10.84
C TRP A 373 -15.91 -31.08 -10.25
N ILE A 374 -15.25 -30.93 -9.11
CA ILE A 374 -14.63 -32.00 -8.33
C ILE A 374 -15.23 -32.04 -6.92
N LYS A 375 -15.35 -33.25 -6.38
CA LYS A 375 -15.70 -33.51 -5.00
C LYS A 375 -14.46 -33.95 -4.24
N ARG A 376 -14.12 -33.22 -3.20
CA ARG A 376 -12.98 -33.53 -2.33
C ARG A 376 -13.34 -34.66 -1.36
N THR A 377 -12.33 -35.38 -0.87
CA THR A 377 -12.49 -36.44 0.14
C THR A 377 -13.20 -35.98 1.43
N ASN A 378 -13.16 -34.68 1.73
CA ASN A 378 -13.84 -34.06 2.88
C ASN A 378 -15.27 -33.58 2.57
N GLY A 379 -15.81 -33.92 1.40
CA GLY A 379 -17.15 -33.55 0.95
C GLY A 379 -17.28 -32.16 0.31
N LEU A 380 -16.20 -31.37 0.27
CA LEU A 380 -16.22 -30.05 -0.38
C LEU A 380 -16.31 -30.19 -1.90
N GLU A 381 -17.27 -29.53 -2.50
CA GLU A 381 -17.41 -29.45 -3.95
C GLU A 381 -16.81 -28.15 -4.46
N GLU A 382 -15.98 -28.26 -5.50
CA GLU A 382 -15.24 -27.13 -6.08
C GLU A 382 -15.18 -27.25 -7.59
N ARG A 383 -15.19 -26.11 -8.23
CA ARG A 383 -14.95 -25.99 -9.67
C ARG A 383 -13.44 -25.88 -9.90
N LEU A 384 -12.87 -26.87 -10.58
CA LEU A 384 -11.46 -26.91 -10.98
C LEU A 384 -11.35 -26.32 -12.38
N ILE A 385 -10.59 -25.25 -12.51
CA ILE A 385 -10.31 -24.56 -13.78
C ILE A 385 -8.83 -24.74 -14.09
N VAL A 386 -8.51 -25.34 -15.22
CA VAL A 386 -7.13 -25.55 -15.68
C VAL A 386 -6.88 -24.66 -16.90
N LYS A 387 -5.78 -23.93 -16.90
CA LYS A 387 -5.30 -23.20 -18.08
C LYS A 387 -3.95 -23.72 -18.53
N PHE A 388 -3.69 -23.59 -19.83
CA PHE A 388 -2.41 -23.87 -20.46
C PHE A 388 -1.93 -22.64 -21.22
N ASP A 389 -0.65 -22.32 -21.05
CA ASP A 389 0.03 -21.17 -21.66
C ASP A 389 1.33 -21.65 -22.30
N GLU A 390 1.42 -21.57 -23.64
CA GLU A 390 2.60 -22.00 -24.39
C GLU A 390 3.86 -21.17 -24.06
N ASN A 391 3.72 -19.88 -23.78
CA ASN A 391 4.85 -19.04 -23.43
C ASN A 391 5.41 -19.42 -22.06
N LEU A 392 4.51 -19.73 -21.12
CA LEU A 392 4.88 -20.26 -19.81
C LEU A 392 5.53 -21.65 -19.94
N GLU A 393 4.99 -22.52 -20.81
CA GLU A 393 5.60 -23.83 -21.08
C GLU A 393 7.05 -23.66 -21.56
N LYS A 394 7.28 -22.87 -22.60
CA LYS A 394 8.62 -22.60 -23.16
C LYS A 394 9.57 -22.02 -22.09
N PHE A 395 9.08 -21.08 -21.29
CA PHE A 395 9.86 -20.48 -20.21
C PHE A 395 10.27 -21.52 -19.16
N LEU A 396 9.32 -22.35 -18.70
CA LEU A 396 9.57 -23.37 -17.68
C LEU A 396 10.48 -24.49 -18.20
N LEU A 397 10.30 -24.95 -19.45
CA LEU A 397 11.18 -25.93 -20.08
C LEU A 397 12.63 -25.39 -20.16
N ASN A 398 12.84 -24.16 -20.57
CA ASN A 398 14.16 -23.53 -20.57
C ASN A 398 14.77 -23.45 -19.16
N LYS A 399 13.94 -23.19 -18.14
CA LYS A 399 14.39 -23.16 -16.74
C LYS A 399 14.78 -24.56 -16.27
N ILE A 400 14.01 -25.59 -16.60
CA ILE A 400 14.32 -27.00 -16.30
C ILE A 400 15.64 -27.40 -16.98
N ASP A 401 15.83 -27.06 -18.25
CA ASP A 401 17.06 -27.39 -18.98
C ASP A 401 18.30 -26.71 -18.39
N LYS A 402 18.20 -25.45 -17.94
CA LYS A 402 19.28 -24.78 -17.21
C LYS A 402 19.63 -25.49 -15.90
N ARG A 403 18.61 -25.89 -15.12
CA ARG A 403 18.78 -26.63 -13.87
C ARG A 403 19.37 -28.03 -14.12
N LEU A 404 18.96 -28.69 -15.22
CA LEU A 404 19.52 -29.98 -15.62
C LEU A 404 20.99 -29.88 -16.04
N LYS A 405 21.40 -28.82 -16.76
CA LYS A 405 22.82 -28.54 -17.04
C LYS A 405 23.63 -28.41 -15.75
N ARG A 406 23.15 -27.66 -14.79
CA ARG A 406 23.80 -27.52 -13.47
C ARG A 406 23.87 -28.85 -12.71
N ALA A 407 22.80 -29.66 -12.74
CA ALA A 407 22.82 -30.99 -12.15
C ALA A 407 23.92 -31.88 -12.76
N LYS A 408 24.09 -31.87 -14.08
CA LYS A 408 25.18 -32.58 -14.78
C LYS A 408 26.57 -32.07 -14.38
N GLU A 409 26.75 -30.77 -14.22
CA GLU A 409 28.00 -30.15 -13.75
C GLU A 409 28.35 -30.60 -12.31
N ILE A 410 27.33 -30.70 -11.44
CA ILE A 410 27.49 -31.20 -10.06
C ILE A 410 27.89 -32.68 -10.05
N ILE A 411 27.28 -33.51 -10.88
CA ILE A 411 27.63 -34.93 -10.99
C ILE A 411 29.06 -35.09 -11.47
N ASN A 412 29.49 -34.32 -12.47
CA ASN A 412 30.85 -34.38 -13.01
C ASN A 412 31.90 -33.79 -12.07
N ASN A 413 31.54 -32.93 -11.15
CA ASN A 413 32.46 -32.26 -10.22
C ASN A 413 31.82 -32.09 -8.84
N PRO A 414 31.69 -33.17 -8.05
CA PRO A 414 31.05 -33.15 -6.73
C PRO A 414 31.69 -32.17 -5.71
N SER A 415 32.97 -31.84 -5.90
CA SER A 415 33.67 -30.85 -5.07
C SER A 415 33.20 -29.40 -5.26
N LYS A 416 32.50 -29.11 -6.35
CA LYS A 416 31.80 -27.81 -6.58
C LYS A 416 30.53 -27.66 -5.74
N LEU A 417 30.14 -28.67 -5.00
CA LEU A 417 29.06 -28.63 -3.99
C LEU A 417 29.47 -27.80 -2.77
N THR A 418 29.84 -26.54 -2.93
CA THR A 418 29.97 -25.62 -1.80
C THR A 418 28.59 -25.27 -1.28
N PHE A 419 28.45 -25.22 0.04
CA PHE A 419 27.20 -25.13 0.79
C PHE A 419 26.35 -23.90 0.43
N ASN A 420 26.94 -22.87 -0.17
CA ASN A 420 26.29 -21.58 -0.40
C ASN A 420 25.67 -21.36 -1.79
N ASN A 421 25.87 -22.25 -2.79
CA ASN A 421 25.44 -21.97 -4.17
C ASN A 421 24.56 -23.04 -4.82
N CYS A 422 24.03 -24.02 -4.10
CA CYS A 422 23.57 -25.26 -4.72
C CYS A 422 22.18 -25.73 -4.32
N THR A 423 21.17 -24.87 -4.39
CA THR A 423 19.77 -25.31 -4.39
C THR A 423 19.27 -25.64 -5.81
N ASP A 424 19.80 -24.99 -6.83
CA ASP A 424 19.36 -25.12 -8.23
C ASP A 424 19.99 -26.36 -8.92
N GLY A 425 19.18 -27.37 -9.20
CA GLY A 425 19.58 -28.59 -9.91
C GLY A 425 19.76 -29.83 -9.03
N LYS A 426 19.95 -29.70 -7.72
CA LYS A 426 20.07 -30.85 -6.79
C LYS A 426 18.84 -31.74 -6.77
N GLU A 427 17.67 -31.18 -6.97
CA GLU A 427 16.42 -31.93 -7.02
C GLU A 427 16.33 -32.93 -8.16
N PHE A 428 17.16 -32.78 -9.19
CA PHE A 428 17.27 -33.72 -10.31
C PHE A 428 18.36 -34.78 -10.14
N ILE A 429 19.03 -34.81 -8.99
CA ILE A 429 20.09 -35.76 -8.69
C ILE A 429 19.56 -36.78 -7.71
N LYS A 430 19.64 -38.06 -8.08
CA LYS A 430 19.43 -39.19 -7.19
C LYS A 430 20.76 -39.82 -6.81
N LYS A 431 20.85 -40.29 -5.57
CA LYS A 431 22.00 -40.99 -5.02
C LYS A 431 21.73 -42.49 -5.08
N ILE A 432 22.56 -43.24 -5.80
CA ILE A 432 22.50 -44.70 -5.87
C ILE A 432 23.66 -45.27 -5.07
N GLU A 433 23.38 -46.20 -4.18
CA GLU A 433 24.39 -46.90 -3.37
C GLU A 433 24.66 -48.27 -4.00
N ILE A 434 25.87 -48.52 -4.46
CA ILE A 434 26.26 -49.75 -5.17
C ILE A 434 27.39 -50.49 -4.38
N ASP A 435 27.21 -51.79 -4.17
CA ASP A 435 28.29 -52.65 -3.66
C ASP A 435 29.26 -53.01 -4.80
N LYS A 436 30.57 -52.74 -4.55
CA LYS A 436 31.62 -52.96 -5.54
C LYS A 436 31.93 -54.46 -5.85
N LYS A 437 31.54 -55.38 -4.98
CA LYS A 437 31.87 -56.78 -5.11
C LYS A 437 30.77 -57.62 -5.78
N THR A 438 29.53 -57.30 -5.57
CA THR A 438 28.38 -58.07 -6.07
C THR A 438 27.61 -57.37 -7.14
N GLY A 439 27.83 -56.05 -7.38
CA GLY A 439 27.03 -55.25 -8.30
C GLY A 439 25.63 -54.95 -7.75
N GLU A 440 25.31 -55.46 -6.54
CA GLU A 440 24.04 -55.18 -5.88
C GLU A 440 24.06 -53.78 -5.25
N ILE A 441 22.90 -53.13 -5.19
CA ILE A 441 22.73 -51.80 -4.58
C ILE A 441 22.89 -51.92 -3.08
N ASN A 442 24.05 -51.48 -2.56
CA ASN A 442 24.38 -51.52 -1.14
C ASN A 442 25.21 -50.30 -0.68
N LYS A 443 25.26 -50.06 0.64
CA LYS A 443 25.69 -48.82 1.33
C LYS A 443 27.12 -48.32 1.18
N SER A 444 27.99 -48.91 0.36
CA SER A 444 29.43 -48.65 0.41
C SER A 444 30.03 -47.68 -0.62
N LYS A 445 29.35 -47.37 -1.74
CA LYS A 445 29.70 -46.26 -2.65
C LYS A 445 28.47 -45.66 -3.28
N SER A 446 28.31 -44.36 -3.14
CA SER A 446 27.21 -43.65 -3.75
C SER A 446 27.62 -43.07 -5.11
N ILE A 447 26.85 -43.38 -6.15
CA ILE A 447 26.96 -42.76 -7.46
C ILE A 447 25.82 -41.72 -7.59
N LEU A 448 26.16 -40.54 -8.09
CA LEU A 448 25.18 -39.49 -8.38
C LEU A 448 24.72 -39.65 -9.84
N GLU A 449 23.42 -39.74 -10.05
CA GLU A 449 22.84 -39.83 -11.37
C GLU A 449 21.68 -38.84 -11.53
N ILE A 450 21.34 -38.53 -12.77
CA ILE A 450 20.14 -37.74 -13.06
C ILE A 450 18.89 -38.58 -12.80
N ASP A 451 17.94 -38.03 -12.07
CA ASP A 451 16.60 -38.62 -11.91
C ASP A 451 15.71 -38.22 -13.10
N GLU A 452 15.86 -38.99 -14.20
CA GLU A 452 15.11 -38.77 -15.44
C GLU A 452 13.59 -38.79 -15.19
N THR A 453 13.12 -39.65 -14.27
CA THR A 453 11.70 -39.77 -13.93
C THR A 453 11.17 -38.45 -13.36
N ARG A 454 11.97 -37.82 -12.52
CA ARG A 454 11.63 -36.52 -11.92
C ARG A 454 11.69 -35.39 -12.94
N VAL A 455 12.67 -35.42 -13.83
CA VAL A 455 12.80 -34.45 -14.93
C VAL A 455 11.60 -34.54 -15.87
N GLU A 456 11.22 -35.72 -16.31
CA GLU A 456 10.04 -35.92 -17.18
C GLU A 456 8.76 -35.49 -16.47
N LYS A 457 8.61 -35.82 -15.19
CA LYS A 457 7.47 -35.38 -14.38
C LYS A 457 7.39 -33.87 -14.33
N GLU A 458 8.50 -33.16 -14.09
CA GLU A 458 8.52 -31.70 -14.11
C GLU A 458 8.13 -31.13 -15.48
N LYS A 459 8.65 -31.69 -16.57
CA LYS A 459 8.36 -31.28 -17.96
C LYS A 459 6.88 -31.44 -18.32
N LYS A 460 6.23 -32.51 -17.85
CA LYS A 460 4.78 -32.75 -18.09
C LYS A 460 3.87 -31.67 -17.54
N PHE A 461 4.25 -31.04 -16.43
CA PHE A 461 3.47 -29.96 -15.79
C PHE A 461 3.78 -28.57 -16.35
N ALA A 462 4.80 -28.44 -17.21
CA ALA A 462 5.17 -27.14 -17.76
C ALA A 462 4.02 -26.53 -18.58
N GLY A 463 3.76 -25.27 -18.38
CA GLY A 463 2.69 -24.52 -19.05
C GLY A 463 1.29 -24.66 -18.43
N PHE A 464 1.06 -25.67 -17.59
CA PHE A 464 -0.24 -25.89 -16.95
C PHE A 464 -0.32 -25.13 -15.62
N TYR A 465 -1.49 -24.52 -15.37
CA TYR A 465 -1.82 -23.83 -14.15
C TYR A 465 -3.29 -24.06 -13.78
N ALA A 466 -3.57 -24.29 -12.52
CA ALA A 466 -4.93 -24.59 -12.09
C ALA A 466 -5.40 -23.68 -10.95
N PHE A 467 -6.71 -23.45 -10.92
CA PHE A 467 -7.44 -22.75 -9.88
C PHE A 467 -8.61 -23.59 -9.39
N VAL A 468 -8.99 -23.37 -8.16
CA VAL A 468 -10.23 -23.91 -7.58
C VAL A 468 -11.07 -22.76 -7.01
N THR A 469 -12.38 -22.89 -7.17
CA THR A 469 -13.35 -21.89 -6.71
C THR A 469 -14.67 -22.56 -6.31
N ASP A 470 -15.42 -21.91 -5.42
CA ASP A 470 -16.80 -22.25 -5.08
C ASP A 470 -17.82 -21.47 -5.93
N ILE A 471 -17.34 -20.57 -6.82
CA ILE A 471 -18.20 -19.75 -7.67
C ILE A 471 -18.78 -20.62 -8.78
N PRO A 472 -20.13 -20.69 -8.92
CA PRO A 472 -20.77 -21.48 -9.96
C PRO A 472 -20.53 -20.88 -11.36
N GLY A 473 -20.59 -21.74 -12.38
CA GLY A 473 -20.65 -21.32 -13.77
C GLY A 473 -22.01 -20.73 -14.14
N GLN A 474 -22.08 -20.11 -15.31
CA GLN A 474 -23.32 -19.44 -15.76
C GLN A 474 -24.52 -20.39 -15.87
N ASN A 475 -24.27 -21.66 -16.14
CA ASN A 475 -25.30 -22.69 -16.33
C ASN A 475 -25.47 -23.62 -15.13
N ASP A 476 -24.72 -23.41 -14.04
CA ASP A 476 -24.72 -24.31 -12.89
C ASP A 476 -25.90 -24.08 -11.94
N LEU A 477 -26.51 -22.91 -11.98
CA LEU A 477 -27.63 -22.52 -11.13
C LEU A 477 -28.78 -21.95 -11.95
N SER A 478 -30.00 -22.35 -11.59
CA SER A 478 -31.21 -21.72 -12.10
C SER A 478 -31.40 -20.30 -11.51
N GLN A 479 -32.18 -19.46 -12.16
CA GLN A 479 -32.51 -18.12 -11.69
C GLN A 479 -33.20 -18.13 -10.32
N GLU A 480 -33.97 -19.19 -10.03
CA GLU A 480 -34.64 -19.39 -8.74
C GLU A 480 -33.63 -19.65 -7.61
N GLU A 481 -32.63 -20.49 -7.87
CA GLU A 481 -31.55 -20.75 -6.90
C GLU A 481 -30.70 -19.51 -6.63
N ILE A 482 -30.35 -18.72 -7.66
CA ILE A 482 -29.67 -17.45 -7.50
C ILE A 482 -30.48 -16.49 -6.61
N ASN A 483 -31.78 -16.38 -6.86
CA ASN A 483 -32.68 -15.53 -6.06
C ASN A 483 -32.81 -16.03 -4.62
N LYS A 484 -32.84 -17.36 -4.41
CA LYS A 484 -32.86 -17.96 -3.07
C LYS A 484 -31.58 -17.65 -2.28
N HIS A 485 -30.41 -17.75 -2.90
CA HIS A 485 -29.14 -17.38 -2.30
C HIS A 485 -29.09 -15.90 -1.93
N LYS A 486 -29.54 -15.01 -2.81
CA LYS A 486 -29.65 -13.57 -2.54
C LYS A 486 -30.53 -13.25 -1.35
N LYS A 487 -31.68 -13.95 -1.19
CA LYS A 487 -32.57 -13.78 -0.02
C LYS A 487 -31.87 -14.14 1.30
N HIS A 488 -30.89 -15.04 1.27
CA HIS A 488 -30.11 -15.45 2.45
C HIS A 488 -28.84 -14.61 2.63
N GLY A 489 -28.67 -13.53 1.86
CA GLY A 489 -27.50 -12.65 1.94
C GLY A 489 -26.22 -13.24 1.37
N ILE A 490 -26.32 -14.34 0.62
CA ILE A 490 -25.22 -14.97 -0.08
C ILE A 490 -25.21 -14.39 -1.50
N ASN A 491 -24.17 -13.61 -1.81
CA ASN A 491 -24.01 -13.04 -3.15
C ASN A 491 -23.36 -14.09 -4.07
N VAL A 492 -24.19 -14.91 -4.71
CA VAL A 492 -23.73 -15.86 -5.72
C VAL A 492 -23.99 -15.26 -7.09
N THR A 493 -22.98 -14.63 -7.67
CA THR A 493 -23.00 -14.20 -9.07
C THR A 493 -22.23 -15.23 -9.89
N PRO A 494 -22.93 -16.04 -10.73
CA PRO A 494 -22.26 -17.02 -11.59
C PRO A 494 -21.24 -16.36 -12.50
N LYS A 495 -20.07 -17.00 -12.69
CA LYS A 495 -19.00 -16.50 -13.54
C LYS A 495 -18.49 -17.58 -14.48
N SER A 496 -18.20 -17.20 -15.72
CA SER A 496 -17.52 -18.08 -16.66
C SER A 496 -16.07 -18.37 -16.19
N ALA A 497 -15.48 -19.47 -16.67
CA ALA A 497 -14.09 -19.79 -16.41
C ALA A 497 -13.14 -18.64 -16.84
N ILE A 498 -13.44 -17.99 -17.95
CA ILE A 498 -12.64 -16.88 -18.48
C ILE A 498 -12.67 -15.68 -17.51
N GLU A 499 -13.82 -15.35 -16.92
CA GLU A 499 -13.92 -14.29 -15.92
C GLU A 499 -13.11 -14.65 -14.66
N ILE A 500 -13.20 -15.89 -14.18
CA ILE A 500 -12.38 -16.37 -13.05
C ILE A 500 -10.88 -16.26 -13.37
N LEU A 501 -10.46 -16.66 -14.57
CA LEU A 501 -9.06 -16.55 -14.99
C LEU A 501 -8.59 -15.11 -15.13
N LYS A 502 -9.44 -14.19 -15.59
CA LYS A 502 -9.14 -12.75 -15.63
C LYS A 502 -8.99 -12.17 -14.24
N ILE A 503 -9.89 -12.51 -13.31
CA ILE A 503 -9.77 -12.09 -11.90
C ILE A 503 -8.45 -12.60 -11.33
N ALA A 504 -8.19 -13.91 -11.42
CA ALA A 504 -6.96 -14.51 -10.88
C ALA A 504 -5.68 -13.90 -11.49
N GLY A 505 -5.73 -13.45 -12.75
CA GLY A 505 -4.61 -12.82 -13.46
C GLY A 505 -4.15 -11.49 -12.87
N LYS A 506 -5.03 -10.75 -12.17
CA LYS A 506 -4.71 -9.46 -11.53
C LYS A 506 -3.75 -9.57 -10.32
N ARG A 507 -3.38 -10.78 -9.92
CA ARG A 507 -2.43 -11.03 -8.82
C ARG A 507 -1.06 -10.38 -8.98
N VAL A 508 -0.63 -10.10 -10.20
CA VAL A 508 0.68 -9.47 -10.48
C VAL A 508 0.84 -8.12 -9.77
N GLU A 509 -0.26 -7.39 -9.56
CA GLU A 509 -0.24 -6.09 -8.85
C GLU A 509 0.18 -6.24 -7.38
N ILE A 510 -0.13 -7.38 -6.74
CA ILE A 510 0.23 -7.65 -5.35
C ILE A 510 1.75 -7.79 -5.17
N GLU A 511 2.39 -8.50 -6.09
CA GLU A 511 3.85 -8.70 -6.06
C GLU A 511 4.56 -7.34 -6.15
N ASN A 512 4.04 -6.42 -6.98
CA ASN A 512 4.52 -5.03 -7.07
C ASN A 512 4.35 -4.28 -5.75
N CYS A 513 3.22 -4.43 -5.05
CA CYS A 513 2.97 -3.78 -3.77
C CYS A 513 3.99 -4.23 -2.70
N PHE A 514 4.26 -5.54 -2.59
CA PHE A 514 5.29 -6.03 -1.66
C PHE A 514 6.69 -5.58 -2.05
N ARG A 515 7.00 -5.52 -3.34
CA ARG A 515 8.27 -4.95 -3.81
C ARG A 515 8.40 -3.50 -3.34
N ILE A 516 7.38 -2.67 -3.58
CA ILE A 516 7.36 -1.26 -3.16
C ILE A 516 7.56 -1.13 -1.64
N MET A 517 6.85 -1.94 -0.84
CA MET A 517 6.99 -1.90 0.61
C MET A 517 8.40 -2.22 1.09
N LYS A 518 9.05 -3.22 0.47
CA LYS A 518 10.39 -3.68 0.87
C LYS A 518 11.51 -2.80 0.34
N THR A 519 11.36 -2.23 -0.86
CA THR A 519 12.41 -1.46 -1.54
C THR A 519 12.17 0.04 -1.45
N ASN A 520 11.11 0.56 -2.06
CA ASN A 520 10.91 2.00 -2.16
C ASN A 520 10.51 2.64 -0.82
N LEU A 521 9.70 1.95 -0.02
CA LEU A 521 9.30 2.41 1.31
C LEU A 521 10.25 1.94 2.42
N GLU A 522 11.25 1.12 2.10
CA GLU A 522 12.22 0.56 3.05
C GLU A 522 11.55 0.02 4.33
N GLY A 523 10.50 -0.79 4.17
CA GLY A 523 9.82 -1.41 5.31
C GLY A 523 10.76 -2.27 6.18
N ARG A 524 11.94 -2.59 5.66
CA ARG A 524 13.04 -3.28 6.35
C ARG A 524 14.39 -2.59 6.06
N PRO A 525 15.37 -2.62 6.98
CA PRO A 525 15.32 -3.23 8.32
C PRO A 525 14.38 -2.47 9.27
N ILE A 526 13.85 -3.19 10.28
CA ILE A 526 12.97 -2.62 11.30
C ILE A 526 13.82 -2.30 12.55
N PHE A 527 13.88 -1.02 12.92
CA PHE A 527 14.72 -0.50 14.02
C PHE A 527 13.99 -0.36 15.36
N VAL A 528 12.70 -0.68 15.42
CA VAL A 528 11.91 -0.64 16.65
C VAL A 528 11.81 -2.04 17.24
N GLN A 529 11.74 -2.14 18.60
CA GLN A 529 11.90 -3.41 19.30
C GLN A 529 10.58 -3.96 19.89
N THR A 530 9.71 -3.09 20.43
CA THR A 530 8.48 -3.57 21.06
C THR A 530 7.46 -4.00 20.02
N LYS A 531 6.62 -4.94 20.38
CA LYS A 531 5.58 -5.51 19.52
C LYS A 531 4.63 -4.44 18.96
N GLU A 532 4.21 -3.51 19.82
CA GLU A 532 3.33 -2.40 19.46
C GLU A 532 4.03 -1.46 18.45
N HIS A 533 5.30 -1.14 18.70
CA HIS A 533 6.07 -0.28 17.80
C HIS A 533 6.35 -0.96 16.46
N ILE A 534 6.62 -2.28 16.43
CA ILE A 534 6.81 -3.05 15.19
C ILE A 534 5.51 -3.01 14.37
N LYS A 535 4.36 -3.30 14.98
CA LYS A 535 3.06 -3.25 14.31
C LYS A 535 2.72 -1.84 13.84
N GLY A 536 2.92 -0.81 14.69
CA GLY A 536 2.72 0.58 14.33
C GLY A 536 3.63 1.04 13.19
N HIS A 537 4.90 0.59 13.18
CA HIS A 537 5.82 0.85 12.08
C HIS A 537 5.32 0.23 10.76
N LEU A 538 4.94 -1.05 10.76
CA LEU A 538 4.41 -1.72 9.58
C LEU A 538 3.09 -1.11 9.11
N PHE A 539 2.26 -0.62 10.04
CA PHE A 539 1.06 0.13 9.69
C PHE A 539 1.37 1.52 9.10
N THR A 540 2.47 2.16 9.52
CA THR A 540 2.96 3.38 8.86
C THR A 540 3.38 3.10 7.41
N VAL A 541 4.02 1.95 7.14
CA VAL A 541 4.37 1.51 5.78
C VAL A 541 3.11 1.23 4.96
N TYR A 542 2.08 0.62 5.58
CA TYR A 542 0.75 0.43 4.96
C TYR A 542 0.12 1.77 4.54
N LEU A 543 0.10 2.77 5.43
CA LEU A 543 -0.44 4.10 5.11
C LEU A 543 0.35 4.79 3.99
N ALA A 544 1.66 4.65 3.99
CA ALA A 544 2.52 5.17 2.93
C ALA A 544 2.21 4.48 1.57
N LEU A 545 2.06 3.15 1.57
CA LEU A 545 1.66 2.40 0.38
C LEU A 545 0.28 2.86 -0.12
N LEU A 546 -0.69 3.04 0.77
CA LEU A 546 -2.02 3.53 0.42
C LEU A 546 -1.96 4.90 -0.26
N LEU A 547 -1.23 5.85 0.33
CA LEU A 547 -1.10 7.21 -0.20
C LEU A 547 -0.46 7.22 -1.60
N ILE A 548 0.65 6.50 -1.78
CA ILE A 548 1.35 6.49 -3.07
C ILE A 548 0.54 5.75 -4.15
N SER A 549 -0.19 4.70 -3.79
CA SER A 549 -1.08 3.97 -4.71
C SER A 549 -2.25 4.84 -5.16
N LEU A 550 -2.87 5.61 -4.25
CA LEU A 550 -3.95 6.55 -4.57
C LEU A 550 -3.45 7.72 -5.42
N LEU A 551 -2.30 8.30 -5.07
CA LEU A 551 -1.65 9.34 -5.89
C LEU A 551 -1.38 8.83 -7.31
N LYS A 552 -0.80 7.63 -7.42
CA LYS A 552 -0.54 6.96 -8.70
C LYS A 552 -1.82 6.81 -9.52
N LYS A 553 -2.87 6.24 -8.95
CA LYS A 553 -4.10 5.90 -9.65
C LYS A 553 -4.86 7.14 -10.13
N LYS A 554 -4.95 8.18 -9.30
CA LYS A 554 -5.76 9.36 -9.62
C LYS A 554 -5.01 10.41 -10.45
N TYR A 555 -3.73 10.60 -10.16
CA TYR A 555 -2.98 11.74 -10.71
C TYR A 555 -1.77 11.37 -11.55
N ALA A 556 -1.32 10.11 -11.49
CA ALA A 556 -0.07 9.66 -12.11
C ALA A 556 -0.19 8.29 -12.79
N GLU A 557 -1.36 7.96 -13.37
CA GLU A 557 -1.62 6.63 -13.93
C GLU A 557 -0.63 6.24 -15.04
N ASP A 558 -0.16 7.22 -15.80
CA ASP A 558 0.84 7.11 -16.87
C ASP A 558 2.31 7.15 -16.39
N ILE A 559 2.57 7.39 -15.10
CA ILE A 559 3.90 7.45 -14.51
C ILE A 559 4.20 6.14 -13.77
N THR A 560 5.35 5.51 -13.97
CA THR A 560 5.73 4.30 -13.21
C THR A 560 5.92 4.62 -11.73
N PHE A 561 5.78 3.62 -10.84
CA PHE A 561 6.01 3.84 -9.40
C PHE A 561 7.42 4.36 -9.12
N ASP A 562 8.45 3.76 -9.72
CA ASP A 562 9.83 4.16 -9.50
C ASP A 562 10.07 5.64 -9.93
N SER A 563 9.58 6.02 -11.12
CA SER A 563 9.64 7.42 -11.57
C SER A 563 8.83 8.37 -10.67
N LEU A 564 7.70 7.92 -10.13
CA LEU A 564 6.89 8.71 -9.21
C LEU A 564 7.63 8.97 -7.88
N PHE A 565 8.26 7.92 -7.31
CA PHE A 565 9.11 8.07 -6.12
C PHE A 565 10.26 9.03 -6.38
N ASP A 566 10.96 8.89 -7.50
CA ASP A 566 12.07 9.75 -7.86
C ASP A 566 11.63 11.21 -8.01
N THR A 567 10.52 11.46 -8.71
CA THR A 567 9.95 12.81 -8.85
C THR A 567 9.60 13.43 -7.49
N LEU A 568 8.92 12.70 -6.59
CA LEU A 568 8.55 13.21 -5.28
C LEU A 568 9.78 13.48 -4.39
N ARG A 569 10.78 12.61 -4.42
CA ARG A 569 12.02 12.72 -3.63
C ARG A 569 12.89 13.88 -4.08
N ASN A 570 13.01 14.08 -5.39
CA ASN A 570 13.84 15.12 -5.97
C ASN A 570 13.15 16.49 -6.05
N SER A 571 11.81 16.53 -5.89
CA SER A 571 11.06 17.79 -5.87
C SER A 571 11.47 18.61 -4.64
N THR A 572 12.44 19.53 -4.86
CA THR A 572 13.08 20.32 -3.80
C THR A 572 13.23 21.78 -4.19
N VAL A 573 13.26 22.63 -3.18
CA VAL A 573 13.60 24.05 -3.31
C VAL A 573 14.77 24.39 -2.38
N ASP A 574 15.63 25.33 -2.78
CA ASP A 574 16.74 25.87 -1.98
C ASP A 574 16.33 27.23 -1.41
N GLU A 575 16.40 27.41 -0.09
CA GLU A 575 16.18 28.71 0.57
C GLU A 575 17.41 29.60 0.40
N ILE A 576 17.34 30.54 -0.56
CA ILE A 576 18.47 31.44 -0.90
C ILE A 576 18.60 32.56 0.13
N GLN A 577 17.53 33.29 0.40
CA GLN A 577 17.45 34.42 1.34
C GLN A 577 16.05 34.46 1.97
N ASN A 578 15.97 34.93 3.20
CA ASN A 578 14.78 35.33 3.97
C ASN A 578 13.42 35.07 3.32
N GLY A 579 13.09 33.77 3.06
CA GLY A 579 11.81 33.38 2.51
C GLY A 579 11.69 33.46 0.98
N ILE A 580 12.83 33.53 0.27
CA ILE A 580 12.91 33.32 -1.17
C ILE A 580 13.55 31.97 -1.42
N TYR A 581 12.87 31.14 -2.19
CA TYR A 581 13.24 29.79 -2.52
C TYR A 581 13.48 29.67 -4.02
N LYS A 582 14.55 28.99 -4.43
CA LYS A 582 14.81 28.61 -5.81
C LYS A 582 14.39 27.17 -6.03
N THR A 583 13.59 26.90 -7.04
CA THR A 583 13.28 25.54 -7.48
C THR A 583 14.53 24.94 -8.12
N VAL A 584 15.02 23.80 -7.59
CA VAL A 584 16.26 23.17 -8.04
C VAL A 584 16.05 21.88 -8.81
N TYR A 585 14.82 21.43 -8.92
CA TYR A 585 14.47 20.21 -9.67
C TYR A 585 13.21 20.41 -10.50
N ARG A 586 13.25 19.96 -11.74
CA ARG A 586 12.09 19.90 -12.64
C ARG A 586 12.27 18.77 -13.64
N ASP A 587 11.24 17.96 -13.79
CA ASP A 587 11.12 16.97 -14.84
C ASP A 587 9.70 17.00 -15.48
N LYS A 588 9.48 16.14 -16.47
CA LYS A 588 8.17 16.01 -17.13
C LYS A 588 7.08 15.53 -16.15
N ASN A 589 7.42 14.59 -15.29
CA ASN A 589 6.47 14.01 -14.33
C ASN A 589 6.03 15.03 -13.29
N LEU A 590 6.96 15.83 -12.74
CA LEU A 590 6.65 16.92 -11.82
C LEU A 590 5.72 17.94 -12.47
N SER A 591 5.96 18.28 -13.73
CA SER A 591 5.12 19.22 -14.49
C SER A 591 3.70 18.69 -14.66
N ILE A 592 3.54 17.38 -14.95
CA ILE A 592 2.25 16.69 -15.04
C ILE A 592 1.52 16.72 -13.68
N LEU A 593 2.22 16.36 -12.60
CA LEU A 593 1.65 16.38 -11.26
C LEU A 593 1.21 17.79 -10.83
N CYS A 594 2.05 18.81 -11.07
CA CYS A 594 1.71 20.21 -10.77
C CYS A 594 0.43 20.65 -11.47
N GLN A 595 0.27 20.30 -12.75
CA GLN A 595 -0.92 20.64 -13.54
C GLN A 595 -2.16 19.89 -13.01
N ARG A 596 -2.08 18.57 -12.82
CA ARG A 596 -3.21 17.73 -12.40
C ARG A 596 -3.70 18.02 -10.98
N MET A 597 -2.80 18.51 -10.12
CA MET A 597 -3.09 18.76 -8.71
C MET A 597 -3.18 20.25 -8.33
N ASP A 598 -3.17 21.16 -9.32
CA ASP A 598 -3.22 22.62 -9.14
C ASP A 598 -2.13 23.18 -8.21
N LEU A 599 -0.90 22.71 -8.41
CA LEU A 599 0.30 23.18 -7.70
C LEU A 599 1.30 23.82 -8.66
N ASN A 600 0.79 24.55 -9.66
CA ASN A 600 1.57 25.07 -10.79
C ASN A 600 2.68 26.04 -10.37
N GLU A 601 2.55 26.69 -9.21
CA GLU A 601 3.57 27.60 -8.69
C GLU A 601 4.90 26.89 -8.36
N LEU A 602 4.91 25.57 -8.19
CA LEU A 602 6.13 24.77 -8.08
C LEU A 602 6.95 24.72 -9.39
N SER A 603 6.37 25.16 -10.50
CA SER A 603 7.06 25.25 -11.79
C SER A 603 7.85 26.57 -11.96
N TYR A 604 7.70 27.54 -11.07
CA TYR A 604 8.42 28.81 -11.13
C TYR A 604 9.85 28.63 -10.64
N GLU A 605 10.79 29.32 -11.28
CA GLU A 605 12.21 29.27 -10.88
C GLU A 605 12.42 29.79 -9.46
N TYR A 606 11.66 30.83 -9.07
CA TYR A 606 11.72 31.41 -7.74
C TYR A 606 10.31 31.51 -7.15
N ILE A 607 10.17 31.11 -5.90
CA ILE A 607 8.95 31.26 -5.10
C ILE A 607 9.27 31.96 -3.77
N ASN A 608 8.32 32.69 -3.25
CA ASN A 608 8.45 33.37 -1.97
C ASN A 608 7.61 32.70 -0.88
N ASN A 609 7.78 33.11 0.39
CA ASN A 609 7.02 32.60 1.53
C ASN A 609 5.51 32.69 1.35
N ILE A 610 4.98 33.68 0.64
CA ILE A 610 3.54 33.83 0.38
C ILE A 610 3.10 32.72 -0.56
N THR A 611 3.86 32.48 -1.63
CA THR A 611 3.60 31.39 -2.57
C THR A 611 3.69 30.03 -1.88
N VAL A 612 4.70 29.80 -1.02
CA VAL A 612 4.83 28.57 -0.24
C VAL A 612 3.59 28.34 0.65
N ARG A 613 3.12 29.36 1.36
CA ARG A 613 1.89 29.27 2.18
C ARG A 613 0.65 28.98 1.33
N LYS A 614 0.54 29.60 0.17
CA LYS A 614 -0.54 29.35 -0.79
C LYS A 614 -0.50 27.89 -1.26
N LEU A 615 0.67 27.37 -1.61
CA LEU A 615 0.86 25.97 -2.00
C LEU A 615 0.47 24.99 -0.88
N ILE A 616 0.92 25.25 0.36
CA ILE A 616 0.53 24.45 1.53
C ILE A 616 -0.99 24.53 1.75
N SER A 617 -1.59 25.72 1.63
CA SER A 617 -3.05 25.87 1.74
C SER A 617 -3.79 25.11 0.64
N LYS A 618 -3.36 25.24 -0.62
CA LYS A 618 -3.93 24.49 -1.76
C LYS A 618 -3.82 22.98 -1.59
N SER A 619 -2.71 22.48 -1.06
CA SER A 619 -2.54 21.06 -0.81
C SER A 619 -3.46 20.53 0.32
N LYS A 620 -3.89 21.39 1.24
CA LYS A 620 -4.84 21.07 2.34
C LYS A 620 -6.31 21.31 1.97
N ASN A 621 -6.57 22.10 0.95
CA ASN A 621 -7.93 22.38 0.46
C ASN A 621 -8.33 21.36 -0.63
N ARG A 622 -9.64 21.09 -0.71
CA ARG A 622 -10.25 20.22 -1.72
C ARG A 622 -10.51 20.96 -3.03
#